data_55d03670e8c07124a64b1867994c5dd2
#
_entry.id   55d03670e8c07124a64b1867994c5dd2
#
_cell.length_a   1.000
_cell.length_b   1.000
_cell.length_c   1.000
_cell.angle_alpha   90.00
_cell.angle_beta   90.00
_cell.angle_gamma   90.00
#
_symmetry.space_group_name_H-M   'P 1'
#
loop_
_entity.id
_entity.type
_entity.pdbx_description
1 polymer ?
#
loop_
_entity_poly.entity_id
_entity_poly.type
_entity_poly.pdbx_seq_one_letter_code
_entity_poly.pdbx_strand_id
1 'polypeptide(L)'
;VGDVSKLTALSRGRNLFGYAPYTDEIIDGFSRNAIESGLGIMRIFDALNDVDNVKSTIKYIKQYGGIADCAVCYTVDPKYNDGEEHEKVFTDEYFLDKARQMAELGADMITIKDMSGLIPPARVAGLIKLLKKELGVVVDFHTHCTPGCGLGSVYAAIVAGVDIVDTNCWWFG
;
A
#
# COMPACT_ATOMS: atom_id res chain seq x y z
N VAL A 1 -16.02 12.72 -14.10
CA VAL A 1 -15.01 12.48 -13.05
C VAL A 1 -13.62 12.52 -13.67
N GLY A 2 -13.41 11.86 -14.81
CA GLY A 2 -12.11 11.55 -15.40
C GLY A 2 -11.11 12.69 -15.60
N ASP A 3 -11.58 13.90 -15.88
CA ASP A 3 -10.69 15.06 -16.13
C ASP A 3 -10.29 15.80 -14.84
N VAL A 4 -10.97 15.52 -13.72
CA VAL A 4 -10.76 16.22 -12.44
C VAL A 4 -10.16 15.29 -11.39
N SER A 5 -10.60 14.05 -11.34
CA SER A 5 -10.14 13.05 -10.37
C SER A 5 -10.06 11.66 -11.00
N LYS A 6 -9.19 10.83 -10.46
CA LYS A 6 -9.04 9.45 -10.91
C LYS A 6 -9.85 8.51 -10.04
N LEU A 7 -10.43 7.48 -10.66
CA LEU A 7 -11.03 6.36 -9.93
C LEU A 7 -9.93 5.42 -9.47
N THR A 8 -10.01 5.00 -8.21
CA THR A 8 -9.09 4.03 -7.61
C THR A 8 -9.84 2.76 -7.24
N ALA A 9 -9.27 1.60 -7.58
CA ALA A 9 -9.75 0.31 -7.12
C ALA A 9 -8.63 -0.45 -6.39
N LEU A 10 -9.01 -1.42 -5.57
CA LEU A 10 -8.10 -2.26 -4.80
C LEU A 10 -8.00 -3.65 -5.41
N SER A 11 -6.78 -4.18 -5.50
CA SER A 11 -6.50 -5.55 -5.92
C SER A 11 -5.56 -6.25 -4.95
N ARG A 12 -5.83 -7.52 -4.67
CA ARG A 12 -4.97 -8.39 -3.85
C ARG A 12 -3.91 -9.10 -4.71
N GLY A 13 -3.12 -8.34 -5.46
CA GLY A 13 -2.15 -8.93 -6.39
C GLY A 13 -2.81 -9.93 -7.33
N ARG A 14 -2.24 -11.13 -7.48
CA ARG A 14 -2.77 -12.20 -8.33
C ARG A 14 -4.15 -12.73 -7.91
N ASN A 15 -4.56 -12.49 -6.68
CA ASN A 15 -5.87 -12.91 -6.19
C ASN A 15 -7.00 -11.99 -6.68
N LEU A 16 -6.68 -10.80 -7.22
CA LEU A 16 -7.65 -9.78 -7.61
C LEU A 16 -8.65 -9.51 -6.48
N PHE A 17 -9.88 -10.02 -6.60
CA PHE A 17 -10.93 -9.94 -5.57
C PHE A 17 -11.27 -11.31 -4.97
N GLY A 18 -10.60 -12.38 -5.44
CA GLY A 18 -10.84 -13.76 -5.02
C GLY A 18 -9.99 -14.22 -3.85
N TYR A 19 -10.15 -15.49 -3.51
CA TYR A 19 -9.41 -16.16 -2.42
C TYR A 19 -8.28 -17.05 -2.92
N ALA A 20 -8.15 -17.22 -4.23
CA ALA A 20 -7.09 -18.00 -4.87
C ALA A 20 -6.43 -17.17 -5.98
N PRO A 21 -5.13 -17.40 -6.25
CA PRO A 21 -4.44 -16.68 -7.31
C PRO A 21 -5.00 -17.08 -8.68
N TYR A 22 -5.19 -16.07 -9.54
CA TYR A 22 -5.56 -16.25 -10.93
C TYR A 22 -4.33 -16.43 -11.82
N THR A 23 -4.53 -16.94 -13.02
CA THR A 23 -3.50 -17.04 -14.06
C THR A 23 -3.15 -15.66 -14.61
N ASP A 24 -1.97 -15.52 -15.17
CA ASP A 24 -1.53 -14.26 -15.79
C ASP A 24 -2.47 -13.80 -16.92
N GLU A 25 -3.06 -14.71 -17.68
CA GLU A 25 -4.03 -14.40 -18.71
C GLU A 25 -5.28 -13.70 -18.15
N ILE A 26 -5.80 -14.17 -17.01
CA ILE A 26 -6.94 -13.54 -16.33
C ILE A 26 -6.57 -12.18 -15.78
N ILE A 27 -5.38 -12.04 -15.16
CA ILE A 27 -4.89 -10.78 -14.61
C ILE A 27 -4.69 -9.76 -15.72
N ASP A 28 -4.13 -10.16 -16.86
CA ASP A 28 -3.96 -9.33 -18.04
C ASP A 28 -5.31 -8.81 -18.56
N GLY A 29 -6.25 -9.72 -18.86
CA GLY A 29 -7.58 -9.35 -19.33
C GLY A 29 -8.36 -8.48 -18.35
N PHE A 30 -8.27 -8.76 -17.05
CA PHE A 30 -8.87 -7.94 -16.01
C PHE A 30 -8.27 -6.52 -15.98
N SER A 31 -6.94 -6.43 -15.97
CA SER A 31 -6.23 -5.13 -15.90
C SER A 31 -6.56 -4.27 -17.12
N ARG A 32 -6.54 -4.86 -18.32
CA ARG A 32 -6.93 -4.17 -19.55
C ARG A 32 -8.34 -3.61 -19.46
N ASN A 33 -9.32 -4.45 -19.16
CA ASN A 33 -10.71 -4.05 -19.12
C ASN A 33 -10.98 -2.99 -18.04
N ALA A 34 -10.31 -3.07 -16.88
CA ALA A 34 -10.44 -2.09 -15.81
C ALA A 34 -9.96 -0.71 -16.26
N ILE A 35 -8.78 -0.63 -16.90
CA ILE A 35 -8.22 0.64 -17.37
C ILE A 35 -9.04 1.20 -18.54
N GLU A 36 -9.40 0.38 -19.52
CA GLU A 36 -10.25 0.79 -20.64
C GLU A 36 -11.63 1.28 -20.20
N SER A 37 -12.14 0.76 -19.08
CA SER A 37 -13.40 1.21 -18.46
C SER A 37 -13.28 2.50 -17.65
N GLY A 38 -12.09 3.11 -17.58
CA GLY A 38 -11.87 4.40 -16.94
C GLY A 38 -11.24 4.34 -15.54
N LEU A 39 -10.77 3.18 -15.09
CA LEU A 39 -9.98 3.11 -13.86
C LEU A 39 -8.64 3.82 -14.07
N GLY A 40 -8.31 4.79 -13.21
CA GLY A 40 -7.05 5.54 -13.29
C GLY A 40 -5.94 4.96 -12.43
N ILE A 41 -6.28 4.45 -11.26
CA ILE A 41 -5.33 3.95 -10.26
C ILE A 41 -5.75 2.57 -9.79
N MET A 42 -4.82 1.61 -9.81
CA MET A 42 -5.00 0.33 -9.15
C MET A 42 -4.11 0.28 -7.92
N ARG A 43 -4.73 0.21 -6.73
CA ARG A 43 -4.02 -0.09 -5.49
C ARG A 43 -3.81 -1.58 -5.37
N ILE A 44 -2.56 -1.99 -5.30
CA ILE A 44 -2.15 -3.39 -5.36
C ILE A 44 -1.46 -3.75 -4.04
N PHE A 45 -1.94 -4.78 -3.36
CA PHE A 45 -1.33 -5.23 -2.12
C PHE A 45 -1.28 -6.74 -2.00
N ASP A 46 -0.38 -7.22 -1.18
CA ASP A 46 -0.41 -8.54 -0.55
C ASP A 46 -0.32 -8.37 0.97
N ALA A 47 -1.20 -9.05 1.72
CA ALA A 47 -1.28 -8.86 3.17
C ALA A 47 -0.01 -9.31 3.92
N LEU A 48 0.81 -10.17 3.32
CA LEU A 48 2.08 -10.66 3.86
C LEU A 48 3.29 -9.95 3.22
N ASN A 49 3.05 -8.94 2.39
CA ASN A 49 4.08 -8.24 1.61
C ASN A 49 4.87 -9.18 0.68
N ASP A 50 4.18 -10.19 0.11
CA ASP A 50 4.77 -11.04 -0.93
C ASP A 50 4.84 -10.26 -2.25
N VAL A 51 6.04 -9.83 -2.61
CA VAL A 51 6.28 -9.05 -3.83
C VAL A 51 6.06 -9.90 -5.08
N ASP A 52 6.26 -11.20 -5.02
CA ASP A 52 6.00 -12.09 -6.17
C ASP A 52 4.50 -12.16 -6.51
N ASN A 53 3.64 -12.04 -5.51
CA ASN A 53 2.19 -12.01 -5.72
C ASN A 53 1.69 -10.75 -6.42
N VAL A 54 2.42 -9.62 -6.37
CA VAL A 54 1.97 -8.36 -6.97
C VAL A 54 2.57 -8.06 -8.35
N LYS A 55 3.63 -8.76 -8.76
CA LYS A 55 4.38 -8.52 -10.01
C LYS A 55 3.51 -8.47 -11.26
N SER A 56 2.68 -9.50 -11.46
CA SER A 56 1.84 -9.60 -12.66
C SER A 56 0.84 -8.45 -12.74
N THR A 57 0.23 -8.08 -11.61
CA THR A 57 -0.73 -6.97 -11.57
C THR A 57 -0.05 -5.64 -11.87
N ILE A 58 1.12 -5.35 -11.28
CA ILE A 58 1.90 -4.14 -11.60
C ILE A 58 2.19 -4.09 -13.09
N LYS A 59 2.74 -5.18 -13.64
CA LYS A 59 3.09 -5.27 -15.06
C LYS A 59 1.92 -4.91 -15.97
N TYR A 60 0.76 -5.53 -15.76
CA TYR A 60 -0.37 -5.34 -16.66
C TYR A 60 -1.07 -4.00 -16.47
N ILE A 61 -1.18 -3.48 -15.25
CA ILE A 61 -1.68 -2.11 -15.02
C ILE A 61 -0.80 -1.09 -15.75
N LYS A 62 0.52 -1.19 -15.66
CA LYS A 62 1.45 -0.31 -16.38
C LYS A 62 1.37 -0.48 -17.89
N GLN A 63 1.21 -1.70 -18.37
CA GLN A 63 1.09 -2.00 -19.80
C GLN A 63 -0.10 -1.28 -20.45
N TYR A 64 -1.21 -1.14 -19.74
CA TYR A 64 -2.42 -0.48 -20.22
C TYR A 64 -2.54 1.01 -19.83
N GLY A 65 -1.46 1.59 -19.29
CA GLY A 65 -1.38 3.03 -19.00
C GLY A 65 -2.05 3.45 -17.69
N GLY A 66 -2.38 2.51 -16.81
CA GLY A 66 -2.84 2.79 -15.45
C GLY A 66 -1.70 3.19 -14.52
N ILE A 67 -2.07 3.78 -13.39
CA ILE A 67 -1.17 4.09 -12.29
C ILE A 67 -1.16 2.89 -11.33
N ALA A 68 0.03 2.35 -11.06
CA ALA A 68 0.22 1.28 -10.07
C ALA A 68 0.57 1.90 -8.71
N ASP A 69 -0.39 1.85 -7.79
CA ASP A 69 -0.23 2.21 -6.39
C ASP A 69 0.02 0.94 -5.57
N CYS A 70 1.25 0.71 -5.15
CA CYS A 70 1.61 -0.52 -4.45
C CYS A 70 1.66 -0.30 -2.94
N ALA A 71 0.92 -1.13 -2.20
CA ALA A 71 0.81 -0.97 -0.77
C ALA A 71 1.75 -1.92 -0.01
N VAL A 72 2.55 -1.34 0.88
CA VAL A 72 3.30 -2.08 1.90
C VAL A 72 2.44 -2.17 3.15
N CYS A 73 2.02 -3.38 3.49
CA CYS A 73 1.17 -3.64 4.65
C CYS A 73 1.97 -3.50 5.94
N TYR A 74 1.55 -2.55 6.78
CA TYR A 74 2.20 -2.33 8.07
C TYR A 74 1.73 -3.35 9.10
N THR A 75 2.67 -3.86 9.87
CA THR A 75 2.43 -4.71 11.02
C THR A 75 3.54 -4.54 12.06
N VAL A 76 3.44 -5.23 13.18
CA VAL A 76 4.41 -5.21 14.27
C VAL A 76 4.77 -6.62 14.68
N ASP A 77 5.96 -6.79 15.22
CA ASP A 77 6.38 -8.08 15.77
C ASP A 77 5.49 -8.46 16.97
N PRO A 78 5.10 -9.73 17.10
CA PRO A 78 4.32 -10.19 18.23
C PRO A 78 5.12 -10.02 19.54
N LYS A 79 4.40 -9.79 20.63
CA LYS A 79 5.00 -9.80 21.96
C LYS A 79 4.97 -11.22 22.50
N TYR A 80 6.16 -11.77 22.73
CA TYR A 80 6.34 -13.05 23.41
C TYR A 80 6.45 -12.82 24.92
N ASN A 81 5.82 -13.67 25.72
CA ASN A 81 5.86 -13.59 27.19
C ASN A 81 6.72 -14.72 27.79
N ASP A 82 7.77 -15.11 27.08
CA ASP A 82 8.71 -16.18 27.44
C ASP A 82 9.97 -15.67 28.17
N GLY A 83 10.15 -14.34 28.22
CA GLY A 83 11.30 -13.70 28.85
C GLY A 83 12.56 -13.72 27.98
N GLU A 84 12.45 -14.12 26.71
CA GLU A 84 13.54 -14.12 25.74
C GLU A 84 13.51 -12.88 24.83
N GLU A 85 14.68 -12.48 24.32
CA GLU A 85 14.78 -11.49 23.27
C GLU A 85 14.59 -12.16 21.90
N HIS A 86 13.61 -11.69 21.14
CA HIS A 86 13.34 -12.15 19.77
C HIS A 86 13.82 -11.13 18.75
N GLU A 87 14.35 -11.62 17.65
CA GLU A 87 14.76 -10.76 16.52
C GLU A 87 13.54 -10.01 15.94
N LYS A 88 13.71 -8.71 15.71
CA LYS A 88 12.68 -7.89 15.08
C LYS A 88 12.70 -8.07 13.56
N VAL A 89 11.56 -8.44 13.02
CA VAL A 89 11.36 -8.60 11.57
C VAL A 89 10.86 -7.31 10.94
N PHE A 90 9.85 -6.67 11.57
CA PHE A 90 9.16 -5.51 10.97
C PHE A 90 9.85 -4.19 11.31
N THR A 91 11.10 -4.05 10.84
CA THR A 91 11.95 -2.86 10.99
C THR A 91 11.69 -1.83 9.89
N ASP A 92 12.32 -0.66 9.98
CA ASP A 92 12.28 0.35 8.92
C ASP A 92 12.90 -0.16 7.62
N GLU A 93 13.98 -0.93 7.75
CA GLU A 93 14.68 -1.56 6.63
C GLU A 93 13.79 -2.57 5.91
N TYR A 94 13.01 -3.37 6.66
CA TYR A 94 12.05 -4.30 6.07
C TYR A 94 11.03 -3.57 5.20
N PHE A 95 10.37 -2.52 5.73
CA PHE A 95 9.36 -1.78 4.96
C PHE A 95 9.97 -1.03 3.78
N LEU A 96 11.15 -0.45 3.95
CA LEU A 96 11.87 0.20 2.86
C LEU A 96 12.27 -0.79 1.76
N ASP A 97 12.75 -1.98 2.12
CA ASP A 97 13.12 -3.01 1.15
C ASP A 97 11.92 -3.48 0.33
N LYS A 98 10.78 -3.75 0.97
CA LYS A 98 9.54 -4.11 0.28
C LYS A 98 9.05 -3.00 -0.66
N ALA A 99 9.08 -1.76 -0.20
CA ALA A 99 8.70 -0.62 -1.03
C ALA A 99 9.66 -0.43 -2.23
N ARG A 100 10.96 -0.62 -2.02
CA ARG A 100 11.98 -0.56 -3.09
C ARG A 100 11.74 -1.62 -4.15
N GLN A 101 11.52 -2.87 -3.76
CA GLN A 101 11.22 -3.95 -4.69
C GLN A 101 9.98 -3.65 -5.53
N MET A 102 8.92 -3.10 -4.94
CA MET A 102 7.71 -2.70 -5.67
C MET A 102 7.99 -1.52 -6.62
N ALA A 103 8.77 -0.53 -6.20
CA ALA A 103 9.18 0.59 -7.05
C ALA A 103 10.02 0.13 -8.25
N GLU A 104 10.94 -0.80 -8.05
CA GLU A 104 11.76 -1.42 -9.11
C GLU A 104 10.92 -2.22 -10.12
N LEU A 105 9.79 -2.77 -9.70
CA LEU A 105 8.81 -3.41 -10.59
C LEU A 105 7.96 -2.41 -11.38
N GLY A 106 8.07 -1.11 -11.10
CA GLY A 106 7.38 -0.05 -11.82
C GLY A 106 6.19 0.57 -11.09
N ALA A 107 6.09 0.39 -9.77
CA ALA A 107 5.09 1.13 -8.99
C ALA A 107 5.30 2.64 -9.13
N ASP A 108 4.22 3.37 -9.38
CA ASP A 108 4.23 4.85 -9.45
C ASP A 108 4.07 5.48 -8.07
N MET A 109 3.43 4.77 -7.16
CA MET A 109 3.11 5.21 -5.81
C MET A 109 3.36 4.07 -4.82
N ILE A 110 3.69 4.43 -3.60
CA ILE A 110 3.79 3.50 -2.47
C ILE A 110 2.83 3.95 -1.37
N THR A 111 1.90 3.09 -1.03
CA THR A 111 0.99 3.28 0.11
C THR A 111 1.54 2.57 1.35
N ILE A 112 1.69 3.28 2.46
CA ILE A 112 1.81 2.65 3.78
C ILE A 112 0.41 2.24 4.20
N LYS A 113 0.13 0.92 4.21
CA LYS A 113 -1.20 0.39 4.48
C LYS A 113 -1.29 -0.21 5.88
N ASP A 114 -1.86 0.55 6.80
CA ASP A 114 -2.09 0.15 8.19
C ASP A 114 -3.53 -0.34 8.38
N MET A 115 -3.79 -1.58 8.00
CA MET A 115 -5.13 -2.18 8.04
C MET A 115 -5.68 -2.40 9.46
N SER A 116 -4.84 -2.41 10.46
CA SER A 116 -5.22 -2.67 11.85
C SER A 116 -5.12 -1.43 12.76
N GLY A 117 -4.70 -0.28 12.21
CA GLY A 117 -4.53 0.95 12.98
C GLY A 117 -3.40 0.89 14.01
N LEU A 118 -2.36 0.11 13.73
CA LEU A 118 -1.27 -0.19 14.69
C LEU A 118 -0.17 0.89 14.71
N ILE A 119 -0.03 1.67 13.64
CA ILE A 119 1.09 2.58 13.49
C ILE A 119 0.92 3.84 14.36
N PRO A 120 1.79 4.10 15.34
CA PRO A 120 1.69 5.30 16.15
C PRO A 120 2.19 6.53 15.37
N PRO A 121 1.76 7.76 15.76
CA PRO A 121 2.10 9.01 15.05
C PRO A 121 3.60 9.22 14.80
N ALA A 122 4.43 8.98 15.80
CA ALA A 122 5.89 9.14 15.65
C ALA A 122 6.48 8.16 14.63
N ARG A 123 5.96 6.93 14.59
CA ARG A 123 6.44 5.87 13.70
C ARG A 123 6.09 6.18 12.24
N VAL A 124 4.86 6.58 11.95
CA VAL A 124 4.44 6.91 10.57
C VAL A 124 5.23 8.08 10.03
N ALA A 125 5.47 9.12 10.84
CA ALA A 125 6.26 10.28 10.42
C ALA A 125 7.69 9.91 10.03
N GLY A 126 8.33 8.99 10.76
CA GLY A 126 9.65 8.45 10.44
C GLY A 126 9.66 7.67 9.13
N LEU A 127 8.71 6.75 8.97
CA LEU A 127 8.61 5.88 7.79
C LEU A 127 8.34 6.68 6.51
N ILE A 128 7.43 7.67 6.56
CA ILE A 128 7.15 8.55 5.40
C ILE A 128 8.42 9.29 4.96
N LYS A 129 9.14 9.91 5.91
CA LYS A 129 10.39 10.61 5.58
C LYS A 129 11.43 9.69 4.98
N LEU A 130 11.53 8.46 5.49
CA LEU A 130 12.45 7.45 4.98
C LEU A 130 12.10 7.07 3.53
N LEU A 131 10.85 6.69 3.26
CA LEU A 131 10.41 6.28 1.92
C LEU A 131 10.58 7.42 0.90
N LYS A 132 10.17 8.64 1.24
CA LYS A 132 10.33 9.80 0.35
C LYS A 132 11.79 10.11 0.04
N LYS A 133 12.67 10.02 1.04
CA LYS A 133 14.10 10.26 0.86
C LYS A 133 14.77 9.21 -0.02
N GLU A 134 14.46 7.93 0.20
CA GLU A 134 15.18 6.83 -0.41
C GLU A 134 14.63 6.41 -1.80
N LEU A 135 13.32 6.61 -2.04
CA LEU A 135 12.67 6.11 -3.25
C LEU A 135 12.27 7.23 -4.23
N GLY A 136 11.99 8.44 -3.73
CA GLY A 136 11.56 9.56 -4.58
C GLY A 136 10.20 9.35 -5.27
N VAL A 137 9.38 8.43 -4.78
CA VAL A 137 8.04 8.14 -5.29
C VAL A 137 6.97 8.91 -4.53
N VAL A 138 5.76 8.98 -5.09
CA VAL A 138 4.58 9.46 -4.37
C VAL A 138 4.26 8.51 -3.22
N VAL A 139 4.08 9.05 -2.01
CA VAL A 139 3.75 8.27 -0.81
C VAL A 139 2.33 8.58 -0.37
N ASP A 140 1.52 7.54 -0.23
CA ASP A 140 0.19 7.58 0.35
C ASP A 140 0.17 6.93 1.73
N PHE A 141 -0.73 7.38 2.59
CA PHE A 141 -0.95 6.80 3.90
C PHE A 141 -2.42 6.43 4.11
N HIS A 142 -2.63 5.13 4.32
CA HIS A 142 -3.91 4.52 4.66
C HIS A 142 -3.85 3.91 6.07
N THR A 143 -4.77 4.27 6.94
CA THR A 143 -4.89 3.65 8.27
C THR A 143 -6.34 3.48 8.68
N HIS A 144 -6.60 2.46 9.49
CA HIS A 144 -7.87 2.27 10.18
C HIS A 144 -7.80 2.87 11.60
N CYS A 145 -8.94 3.33 12.11
CA CYS A 145 -9.01 3.99 13.41
C CYS A 145 -9.47 3.06 14.56
N THR A 146 -9.45 1.74 14.33
CA THR A 146 -9.98 0.75 15.28
C THR A 146 -9.43 0.89 16.71
N PRO A 147 -8.10 1.04 16.94
CA PRO A 147 -7.57 1.28 18.29
C PRO A 147 -7.59 2.75 18.72
N GLY A 148 -8.07 3.68 17.90
CA GLY A 148 -8.24 5.09 18.20
C GLY A 148 -7.08 6.02 17.85
N CYS A 149 -5.95 5.54 17.36
CA CYS A 149 -4.78 6.37 17.04
C CYS A 149 -4.79 6.94 15.62
N GLY A 150 -5.67 6.47 14.73
CA GLY A 150 -5.63 6.75 13.29
C GLY A 150 -5.61 8.23 12.95
N LEU A 151 -6.46 9.06 13.58
CA LEU A 151 -6.48 10.50 13.34
C LEU A 151 -5.15 11.18 13.70
N GLY A 152 -4.55 10.79 14.84
CA GLY A 152 -3.24 11.30 15.25
C GLY A 152 -2.13 10.89 14.29
N SER A 153 -2.18 9.66 13.77
CA SER A 153 -1.23 9.15 12.79
C SER A 153 -1.39 9.82 11.44
N VAL A 154 -2.62 10.09 10.97
CA VAL A 154 -2.87 10.87 9.75
C VAL A 154 -2.32 12.30 9.89
N TYR A 155 -2.57 12.96 11.01
CA TYR A 155 -2.03 14.29 11.25
C TYR A 155 -0.49 14.30 11.22
N ALA A 156 0.14 13.34 11.88
CA ALA A 156 1.60 13.20 11.87
C ALA A 156 2.15 12.90 10.47
N ALA A 157 1.44 12.10 9.68
CA ALA A 157 1.76 11.83 8.28
C ALA A 157 1.76 13.11 7.43
N ILE A 158 0.72 13.94 7.57
CA ILE A 158 0.61 15.23 6.87
C ILE A 158 1.78 16.16 7.25
N VAL A 159 2.07 16.29 8.53
CA VAL A 159 3.20 17.10 9.01
C VAL A 159 4.55 16.56 8.51
N ALA A 160 4.67 15.25 8.35
CA ALA A 160 5.87 14.61 7.79
C ALA A 160 6.02 14.78 6.28
N GLY A 161 4.99 15.31 5.59
CA GLY A 161 5.03 15.59 4.15
C GLY A 161 4.58 14.41 3.28
N VAL A 162 3.63 13.61 3.74
CA VAL A 162 2.95 12.62 2.90
C VAL A 162 2.27 13.32 1.72
N ASP A 163 2.24 12.68 0.57
CA ASP A 163 1.65 13.30 -0.64
C ASP A 163 0.13 13.09 -0.70
N ILE A 164 -0.34 11.94 -0.22
CA ILE A 164 -1.76 11.56 -0.25
C ILE A 164 -2.14 10.94 1.11
N VAL A 165 -3.39 11.12 1.52
CA VAL A 165 -3.99 10.42 2.64
C VAL A 165 -5.36 9.88 2.26
N ASP A 166 -5.68 8.67 2.65
CA ASP A 166 -7.01 8.11 2.50
C ASP A 166 -7.96 8.69 3.55
N THR A 167 -9.13 9.11 3.11
CA THR A 167 -10.20 9.61 3.99
C THR A 167 -11.55 9.08 3.53
N ASN A 168 -12.53 9.16 4.40
CA ASN A 168 -13.91 8.81 4.05
C ASN A 168 -14.91 9.79 4.68
N CYS A 169 -16.18 9.66 4.31
CA CYS A 169 -17.24 10.37 4.99
C CYS A 169 -17.49 9.76 6.37
N TRP A 170 -17.75 10.59 7.37
CA TRP A 170 -17.88 10.22 8.78
C TRP A 170 -18.64 8.92 9.07
N TRP A 171 -19.73 8.67 8.35
CA TRP A 171 -20.59 7.51 8.59
C TRP A 171 -20.11 6.21 7.92
N PHE A 172 -19.02 6.25 7.16
CA PHE A 172 -18.50 5.11 6.40
C PHE A 172 -17.09 4.69 6.84
N GLY A 173 -16.60 5.24 7.96
CA GLY A 173 -15.28 4.96 8.53
C GLY A 173 -15.33 4.21 9.85
#